data_3b199f1a455eda98db5da77667b0d6f9
#
_entry.id   3b199f1a455eda98db5da77667b0d6f9
#
_cell.length_a   1.000
_cell.length_b   1.000
_cell.length_c   1.000
_cell.angle_alpha   90.00
_cell.angle_beta   90.00
_cell.angle_gamma   90.00
#
_symmetry.space_group_name_H-M   'P 1'
#
loop_
_entity.id
_entity.type
_entity.pdbx_description
1 polymer ?
#
loop_
_entity_poly.entity_id
_entity_poly.type
_entity_poly.pdbx_seq_one_letter_code
_entity_poly.pdbx_strand_id
1 'polypeptide(L)'
;MTGRKLGLTLCGLLLLWLSMLSLGGPEARLDRLILDAMHRSDLVPPARILTLLGNWPATTGVTLAAAAWLAWKGLRRPAVLLILITLSGRAMVELQKFAFARARPDAEGHLVAVHSLSFPSGHAANSMLVCLAIALLAAPPARRGWAVALALLLSLLIGLTRLVLDVHWPSDLVGGWAFGAGWTLLLVRLTGGTSPAARH
;
A
#
# COMPACT_ATOMS: atom_id res chain seq x y z
N MET A 1 19.58 6.05 4.59
CA MET A 1 19.58 4.72 5.26
C MET A 1 20.78 3.94 4.76
N THR A 2 21.61 3.38 5.65
CA THR A 2 22.75 2.54 5.25
C THR A 2 22.26 1.25 4.60
N GLY A 3 23.08 0.62 3.73
CA GLY A 3 22.69 -0.62 3.03
C GLY A 3 22.27 -1.75 3.99
N ARG A 4 22.97 -1.88 5.13
CA ARG A 4 22.63 -2.87 6.19
C ARG A 4 21.25 -2.61 6.82
N LYS A 5 20.92 -1.35 7.16
CA LYS A 5 19.61 -1.00 7.70
C LYS A 5 18.49 -1.28 6.71
N LEU A 6 18.71 -0.98 5.44
CA LEU A 6 17.73 -1.29 4.40
C LEU A 6 17.51 -2.80 4.24
N GLY A 7 18.59 -3.58 4.18
CA GLY A 7 18.50 -5.04 4.11
C GLY A 7 17.68 -5.62 5.27
N LEU A 8 17.95 -5.20 6.50
CA LEU A 8 17.18 -5.61 7.67
C LEU A 8 15.70 -5.21 7.58
N THR A 9 15.40 -3.98 7.09
CA THR A 9 14.02 -3.54 6.88
C THR A 9 13.31 -4.40 5.84
N LEU A 10 13.94 -4.68 4.71
CA LEU A 10 13.34 -5.52 3.66
C LEU A 10 13.12 -6.96 4.13
N CYS A 11 14.07 -7.53 4.85
CA CYS A 11 13.89 -8.85 5.48
C CYS A 11 12.72 -8.86 6.48
N GLY A 12 12.62 -7.84 7.34
CA GLY A 12 11.51 -7.70 8.29
C GLY A 12 10.15 -7.59 7.60
N LEU A 13 10.05 -6.78 6.54
CA LEU A 13 8.82 -6.65 5.74
C LEU A 13 8.44 -7.95 5.03
N LEU A 14 9.43 -8.67 4.50
CA LEU A 14 9.20 -9.99 3.88
C LEU A 14 8.71 -11.00 4.90
N LEU A 15 9.35 -11.08 6.07
CA LEU A 15 8.92 -11.98 7.15
C LEU A 15 7.52 -11.63 7.64
N LEU A 16 7.21 -10.34 7.80
CA LEU A 16 5.86 -9.88 8.16
C LEU A 16 4.83 -10.30 7.10
N TRP A 17 5.14 -10.09 5.82
CA TRP A 17 4.27 -10.49 4.72
C TRP A 17 4.04 -12.02 4.70
N LEU A 18 5.11 -12.82 4.85
CA LEU A 18 5.01 -14.29 4.93
C LEU A 18 4.18 -14.74 6.13
N SER A 19 4.36 -14.09 7.30
CA SER A 19 3.56 -14.37 8.50
C SER A 19 2.07 -14.09 8.27
N MET A 20 1.74 -12.96 7.63
CA MET A 20 0.35 -12.61 7.33
C MET A 20 -0.27 -13.56 6.30
N LEU A 21 0.52 -14.02 5.34
CA LEU A 21 0.07 -15.02 4.39
C LEU A 21 -0.19 -16.38 5.07
N SER A 22 0.70 -16.83 5.96
CA SER A 22 0.64 -18.17 6.53
C SER A 22 -0.29 -18.29 7.74
N LEU A 23 -0.38 -17.23 8.58
CA LEU A 23 -1.09 -17.27 9.86
C LEU A 23 -2.43 -16.54 9.84
N GLY A 24 -2.73 -15.78 8.78
CA GLY A 24 -3.95 -14.99 8.66
C GLY A 24 -5.01 -15.63 7.79
N GLY A 25 -6.18 -15.01 7.77
CA GLY A 25 -7.31 -15.40 6.93
C GLY A 25 -8.48 -16.03 7.69
N PRO A 26 -9.39 -16.73 6.99
CA PRO A 26 -10.67 -17.17 7.55
C PRO A 26 -10.55 -18.07 8.78
N GLU A 27 -9.49 -18.86 8.89
CA GLU A 27 -9.26 -19.74 10.04
C GLU A 27 -8.53 -19.07 11.21
N ALA A 28 -8.00 -17.85 11.00
CA ALA A 28 -7.24 -17.13 12.01
C ALA A 28 -8.17 -16.48 13.04
N ARG A 29 -8.12 -16.97 14.29
CA ARG A 29 -8.93 -16.43 15.39
C ARG A 29 -8.70 -14.93 15.59
N LEU A 30 -7.45 -14.45 15.47
CA LEU A 30 -7.12 -13.05 15.65
C LEU A 30 -7.74 -12.17 14.55
N ASP A 31 -7.73 -12.62 13.30
CA ASP A 31 -8.36 -11.91 12.19
C ASP A 31 -9.86 -11.74 12.41
N ARG A 32 -10.55 -12.80 12.85
CA ARG A 32 -11.99 -12.74 13.19
C ARG A 32 -12.25 -11.78 14.34
N LEU A 33 -11.54 -11.90 15.45
CA LEU A 33 -11.74 -11.03 16.63
C LEU A 33 -11.54 -9.55 16.29
N ILE A 34 -10.52 -9.21 15.49
CA ILE A 34 -10.28 -7.82 15.10
C ILE A 34 -11.38 -7.34 14.14
N LEU A 35 -11.78 -8.17 13.18
CA LEU A 35 -12.84 -7.81 12.23
C LEU A 35 -14.16 -7.54 12.95
N ASP A 36 -14.58 -8.41 13.85
CA ASP A 36 -15.78 -8.24 14.67
C ASP A 36 -15.73 -6.95 15.51
N ALA A 37 -14.56 -6.64 16.10
CA ALA A 37 -14.37 -5.41 16.87
C ALA A 37 -14.41 -4.13 16.00
N MET A 38 -14.13 -4.25 14.71
CA MET A 38 -14.15 -3.13 13.75
C MET A 38 -15.52 -2.91 13.09
N HIS A 39 -16.48 -3.79 13.35
CA HIS A 39 -17.83 -3.68 12.81
C HIS A 39 -18.61 -2.53 13.51
N ARG A 40 -18.43 -1.31 13.03
CA ARG A 40 -18.97 -0.06 13.58
C ARG A 40 -19.81 0.66 12.53
N SER A 41 -21.13 0.72 12.74
CA SER A 41 -22.07 1.35 11.80
C SER A 41 -21.85 2.85 11.62
N ASP A 42 -21.37 3.55 12.65
CA ASP A 42 -21.04 4.98 12.65
C ASP A 42 -19.84 5.33 11.75
N LEU A 43 -18.93 4.38 11.53
CA LEU A 43 -17.75 4.56 10.68
C LEU A 43 -17.99 4.22 9.20
N VAL A 44 -19.11 3.59 8.86
CA VAL A 44 -19.39 3.16 7.47
C VAL A 44 -19.48 4.33 6.49
N PRO A 45 -20.20 5.44 6.76
CA PRO A 45 -20.28 6.53 5.82
C PRO A 45 -18.90 7.16 5.51
N PRO A 46 -18.07 7.56 6.50
CA PRO A 46 -16.74 8.09 6.20
C PRO A 46 -15.82 7.04 5.56
N ALA A 47 -15.91 5.76 5.91
CA ALA A 47 -15.13 4.70 5.29
C ALA A 47 -15.45 4.53 3.80
N ARG A 48 -16.73 4.64 3.39
CA ARG A 48 -17.12 4.61 1.98
C ARG A 48 -16.52 5.75 1.16
N ILE A 49 -16.38 6.93 1.74
CA ILE A 49 -15.76 8.09 1.07
C ILE A 49 -14.25 7.89 0.99
N LEU A 50 -13.62 7.59 2.13
CA LEU A 50 -12.16 7.50 2.21
C LEU A 50 -11.60 6.33 1.39
N THR A 51 -12.33 5.20 1.31
CA THR A 51 -11.91 4.05 0.51
C THR A 51 -11.75 4.37 -0.98
N LEU A 52 -12.46 5.38 -1.50
CA LEU A 52 -12.34 5.81 -2.90
C LEU A 52 -10.91 6.24 -3.26
N LEU A 53 -10.16 6.78 -2.31
CA LEU A 53 -8.75 7.16 -2.50
C LEU A 53 -7.83 5.95 -2.70
N GLY A 54 -8.24 4.77 -2.24
CA GLY A 54 -7.50 3.51 -2.42
C GLY A 54 -7.88 2.75 -3.70
N ASN A 55 -8.91 3.18 -4.41
CA ASN A 55 -9.36 2.56 -5.66
C ASN A 55 -8.33 2.75 -6.77
N TRP A 56 -8.31 1.81 -7.73
CA TRP A 56 -7.35 1.87 -8.83
C TRP A 56 -7.46 3.14 -9.70
N PRO A 57 -8.62 3.74 -10.00
CA PRO A 57 -8.68 4.99 -10.75
C PRO A 57 -8.04 6.15 -9.98
N ALA A 58 -8.32 6.27 -8.68
CA ALA A 58 -7.77 7.33 -7.84
C ALA A 58 -6.24 7.20 -7.69
N THR A 59 -5.75 6.01 -7.35
CA THR A 59 -4.30 5.77 -7.21
C THR A 59 -3.56 5.94 -8.54
N THR A 60 -4.17 5.57 -9.68
CA THR A 60 -3.60 5.83 -11.01
C THR A 60 -3.60 7.32 -11.33
N GLY A 61 -4.69 8.04 -11.08
CA GLY A 61 -4.77 9.48 -11.30
C GLY A 61 -3.72 10.24 -10.48
N VAL A 62 -3.58 9.91 -9.19
CA VAL A 62 -2.55 10.50 -8.31
C VAL A 62 -1.14 10.20 -8.82
N THR A 63 -0.88 8.96 -9.26
CA THR A 63 0.42 8.57 -9.83
C THR A 63 0.75 9.40 -11.06
N LEU A 64 -0.19 9.51 -12.01
CA LEU A 64 0.02 10.24 -13.25
C LEU A 64 0.19 11.75 -13.01
N ALA A 65 -0.62 12.34 -12.13
CA ALA A 65 -0.49 13.75 -11.76
C ALA A 65 0.87 14.04 -11.10
N ALA A 66 1.30 13.20 -10.15
CA ALA A 66 2.59 13.34 -9.50
C ALA A 66 3.77 13.11 -10.47
N ALA A 67 3.68 12.14 -11.37
CA ALA A 67 4.69 11.89 -12.39
C ALA A 67 4.78 13.05 -13.39
N ALA A 68 3.65 13.60 -13.84
CA ALA A 68 3.60 14.77 -14.71
C ALA A 68 4.24 15.99 -14.03
N TRP A 69 3.92 16.23 -12.76
CA TRP A 69 4.52 17.30 -11.96
C TRP A 69 6.03 17.14 -11.81
N LEU A 70 6.51 15.91 -11.52
CA LEU A 70 7.94 15.62 -11.42
C LEU A 70 8.64 15.86 -12.79
N ALA A 71 8.03 15.41 -13.88
CA ALA A 71 8.57 15.62 -15.22
C ALA A 71 8.64 17.12 -15.59
N TRP A 72 7.60 17.89 -15.26
CA TRP A 72 7.58 19.35 -15.43
C TRP A 72 8.69 20.05 -14.64
N LYS A 73 8.99 19.56 -13.43
CA LYS A 73 10.16 20.01 -12.62
C LYS A 73 11.52 19.54 -13.18
N GLY A 74 11.56 18.89 -14.33
CA GLY A 74 12.79 18.33 -14.89
C GLY A 74 13.26 17.03 -14.27
N LEU A 75 12.51 16.48 -13.29
CA LEU A 75 12.84 15.26 -12.56
C LEU A 75 12.32 14.01 -13.30
N ARG A 76 12.79 13.81 -14.55
CA ARG A 76 12.29 12.72 -15.43
C ARG A 76 12.54 11.33 -14.86
N ARG A 77 13.71 11.05 -14.26
CA ARG A 77 14.01 9.75 -13.64
C ARG A 77 13.07 9.43 -12.46
N PRO A 78 12.86 10.32 -11.47
CA PRO A 78 11.83 10.14 -10.44
C PRO A 78 10.42 9.92 -11.01
N ALA A 79 10.02 10.65 -12.06
CA ALA A 79 8.72 10.48 -12.69
C ALA A 79 8.53 9.08 -13.27
N VAL A 80 9.49 8.60 -14.05
CA VAL A 80 9.47 7.24 -14.62
C VAL A 80 9.49 6.18 -13.51
N LEU A 81 10.34 6.37 -12.50
CA LEU A 81 10.44 5.42 -11.39
C LEU A 81 9.14 5.34 -10.59
N LEU A 82 8.44 6.47 -10.36
CA LEU A 82 7.12 6.48 -9.72
C LEU A 82 6.12 5.61 -10.49
N ILE A 83 6.07 5.76 -11.81
CA ILE A 83 5.19 4.95 -12.69
C ILE A 83 5.59 3.48 -12.62
N LEU A 84 6.87 3.15 -12.71
CA LEU A 84 7.36 1.77 -12.64
C LEU A 84 7.03 1.09 -11.31
N ILE A 85 7.24 1.78 -10.17
CA ILE A 85 6.91 1.25 -8.84
C ILE A 85 5.42 0.92 -8.76
N THR A 86 4.57 1.87 -9.17
CA THR A 86 3.12 1.74 -9.00
C THR A 86 2.51 0.71 -9.93
N LEU A 87 2.91 0.68 -11.21
CA LEU A 87 2.39 -0.29 -12.18
C LEU A 87 2.88 -1.71 -11.88
N SER A 88 4.20 -1.89 -11.66
CA SER A 88 4.75 -3.22 -11.36
C SER A 88 4.25 -3.75 -10.01
N GLY A 89 4.21 -2.89 -8.98
CA GLY A 89 3.69 -3.27 -7.68
C GLY A 89 2.23 -3.70 -7.74
N ARG A 90 1.40 -2.98 -8.48
CA ARG A 90 0.00 -3.35 -8.72
C ARG A 90 -0.12 -4.69 -9.46
N ALA A 91 0.65 -4.89 -10.54
CA ALA A 91 0.64 -6.17 -11.25
C ALA A 91 1.03 -7.33 -10.31
N MET A 92 2.01 -7.12 -9.44
CA MET A 92 2.40 -8.11 -8.43
C MET A 92 1.31 -8.36 -7.39
N VAL A 93 0.53 -7.35 -6.99
CA VAL A 93 -0.64 -7.53 -6.10
C VAL A 93 -1.69 -8.45 -6.76
N GLU A 94 -2.02 -8.21 -8.01
CA GLU A 94 -3.00 -9.05 -8.71
C GLU A 94 -2.46 -10.49 -8.92
N LEU A 95 -1.18 -10.65 -9.25
CA LEU A 95 -0.55 -11.97 -9.34
C LEU A 95 -0.60 -12.73 -8.01
N GLN A 96 -0.30 -12.06 -6.88
CA GLN A 96 -0.39 -12.65 -5.54
C GLN A 96 -1.81 -13.07 -5.20
N LYS A 97 -2.82 -12.25 -5.50
CA LYS A 97 -4.23 -12.61 -5.30
C LYS A 97 -4.57 -13.89 -6.02
N PHE A 98 -4.20 -13.98 -7.29
CA PHE A 98 -4.45 -15.17 -8.10
C PHE A 98 -3.69 -16.39 -7.56
N ALA A 99 -2.44 -16.23 -7.15
CA ALA A 99 -1.60 -17.34 -6.66
C ALA A 99 -2.08 -17.89 -5.31
N PHE A 100 -2.54 -17.04 -4.38
CA PHE A 100 -2.91 -17.47 -3.03
C PHE A 100 -4.40 -17.76 -2.85
N ALA A 101 -5.25 -17.23 -3.73
CA ALA A 101 -6.68 -17.50 -3.80
C ALA A 101 -7.44 -17.41 -2.45
N ARG A 102 -6.99 -16.54 -1.51
CA ARG A 102 -7.61 -16.42 -0.19
C ARG A 102 -9.05 -15.92 -0.28
N ALA A 103 -9.97 -16.62 0.38
CA ALA A 103 -11.35 -16.19 0.51
C ALA A 103 -11.47 -14.91 1.36
N ARG A 104 -12.45 -14.08 1.04
CA ARG A 104 -12.81 -12.89 1.83
C ARG A 104 -13.65 -13.28 3.06
N PRO A 105 -13.86 -12.35 4.02
CA PRO A 105 -14.96 -12.47 4.98
C PRO A 105 -16.28 -12.76 4.28
N ASP A 106 -17.28 -13.23 5.06
CA ASP A 106 -18.58 -13.65 4.50
C ASP A 106 -19.22 -12.55 3.64
N ALA A 107 -19.68 -12.94 2.44
CA ALA A 107 -20.21 -12.00 1.46
C ALA A 107 -21.47 -11.24 1.91
N GLU A 108 -22.24 -11.81 2.84
CA GLU A 108 -23.45 -11.19 3.40
C GLU A 108 -23.13 -9.93 4.24
N GLY A 109 -21.91 -9.85 4.82
CA GLY A 109 -21.42 -8.69 5.57
C GLY A 109 -20.86 -7.56 4.70
N HIS A 110 -20.64 -7.78 3.41
CA HIS A 110 -19.97 -6.80 2.55
C HIS A 110 -20.78 -5.51 2.37
N LEU A 111 -20.23 -4.39 2.83
CA LEU A 111 -20.85 -3.07 2.70
C LEU A 111 -20.51 -2.35 1.40
N VAL A 112 -19.67 -2.94 0.53
CA VAL A 112 -19.32 -2.49 -0.82
C VAL A 112 -19.07 -3.69 -1.73
N ALA A 113 -19.35 -3.54 -3.02
CA ALA A 113 -19.09 -4.59 -4.00
C ALA A 113 -17.58 -4.87 -4.15
N VAL A 114 -17.22 -6.15 -4.15
CA VAL A 114 -15.86 -6.65 -4.38
C VAL A 114 -15.91 -7.89 -5.26
N HIS A 115 -14.96 -7.98 -6.22
CA HIS A 115 -14.94 -9.05 -7.21
C HIS A 115 -13.61 -9.80 -7.30
N SER A 116 -12.63 -9.43 -6.44
CA SER A 116 -11.30 -10.04 -6.43
C SER A 116 -11.04 -10.81 -5.13
N LEU A 117 -10.03 -11.66 -5.12
CA LEU A 117 -9.57 -12.43 -3.97
C LEU A 117 -9.02 -11.54 -2.85
N SER A 118 -8.89 -12.09 -1.62
CA SER A 118 -8.67 -11.27 -0.43
C SER A 118 -7.21 -10.84 -0.25
N PHE A 119 -6.25 -11.78 -0.26
CA PHE A 119 -4.85 -11.50 0.06
C PHE A 119 -3.99 -11.23 -1.18
N PRO A 120 -3.14 -10.21 -1.12
CA PRO A 120 -3.14 -9.10 -0.17
C PRO A 120 -4.21 -8.06 -0.48
N SER A 121 -4.53 -7.17 0.47
CA SER A 121 -5.46 -6.07 0.23
C SER A 121 -4.91 -5.09 -0.79
N GLY A 122 -5.62 -4.94 -1.92
CA GLY A 122 -5.24 -4.01 -2.99
C GLY A 122 -5.25 -2.54 -2.56
N HIS A 123 -6.21 -2.13 -1.70
CA HIS A 123 -6.27 -0.76 -1.18
C HIS A 123 -5.07 -0.46 -0.28
N ALA A 124 -4.71 -1.37 0.61
CA ALA A 124 -3.55 -1.22 1.49
C ALA A 124 -2.24 -1.19 0.68
N ALA A 125 -2.06 -2.12 -0.25
CA ALA A 125 -0.84 -2.20 -1.06
C ALA A 125 -0.70 -1.01 -2.01
N ASN A 126 -1.74 -0.68 -2.80
CA ASN A 126 -1.65 0.38 -3.82
C ASN A 126 -1.52 1.77 -3.19
N SER A 127 -2.24 2.06 -2.08
CA SER A 127 -2.05 3.31 -1.36
C SER A 127 -0.63 3.44 -0.79
N MET A 128 -0.07 2.36 -0.24
CA MET A 128 1.31 2.33 0.25
C MET A 128 2.32 2.55 -0.88
N LEU A 129 2.17 1.85 -2.01
CA LEU A 129 3.02 2.03 -3.20
C LEU A 129 3.05 3.48 -3.66
N VAL A 130 1.86 4.08 -3.85
CA VAL A 130 1.75 5.45 -4.40
C VAL A 130 2.22 6.49 -3.39
N CYS A 131 1.70 6.48 -2.17
CA CYS A 131 2.00 7.51 -1.18
C CYS A 131 3.48 7.48 -0.76
N LEU A 132 4.03 6.28 -0.50
CA LEU A 132 5.43 6.15 -0.10
C LEU A 132 6.39 6.50 -1.25
N ALA A 133 6.09 6.07 -2.49
CA ALA A 133 6.92 6.44 -3.65
C ALA A 133 6.93 7.95 -3.87
N ILE A 134 5.78 8.63 -3.80
CA ILE A 134 5.71 10.09 -3.89
C ILE A 134 6.54 10.74 -2.76
N ALA A 135 6.40 10.28 -1.51
CA ALA A 135 7.14 10.82 -0.38
C ALA A 135 8.66 10.69 -0.55
N LEU A 136 9.12 9.56 -1.10
CA LEU A 136 10.56 9.31 -1.30
C LEU A 136 11.15 10.02 -2.52
N LEU A 137 10.37 10.16 -3.60
CA LEU A 137 10.85 10.65 -4.88
C LEU A 137 10.61 12.16 -5.07
N ALA A 138 9.55 12.71 -4.47
CA ALA A 138 9.14 14.10 -4.66
C ALA A 138 9.51 15.02 -3.50
N ALA A 139 9.58 14.51 -2.27
CA ALA A 139 9.83 15.35 -1.11
C ALA A 139 11.32 15.74 -0.98
N PRO A 140 11.60 17.04 -0.70
CA PRO A 140 12.96 17.49 -0.42
C PRO A 140 13.50 16.84 0.86
N PRO A 141 14.84 16.67 0.99
CA PRO A 141 15.44 15.96 2.13
C PRO A 141 14.97 16.45 3.49
N ALA A 142 14.86 17.77 3.69
CA ALA A 142 14.43 18.38 4.95
C ALA A 142 12.98 18.02 5.36
N ARG A 143 12.11 17.73 4.40
CA ARG A 143 10.68 17.42 4.65
C ARG A 143 10.34 15.94 4.43
N ARG A 144 11.31 15.12 4.02
CA ARG A 144 11.08 13.71 3.65
C ARG A 144 10.52 12.89 4.80
N GLY A 145 10.99 13.12 6.04
CA GLY A 145 10.47 12.44 7.22
C GLY A 145 8.98 12.67 7.42
N TRP A 146 8.54 13.91 7.33
CA TRP A 146 7.12 14.28 7.43
C TRP A 146 6.30 13.74 6.26
N ALA A 147 6.83 13.78 5.03
CA ALA A 147 6.17 13.22 3.86
C ALA A 147 5.96 11.70 4.00
N VAL A 148 6.97 10.98 4.51
CA VAL A 148 6.85 9.54 4.79
C VAL A 148 5.83 9.29 5.89
N ALA A 149 5.85 10.04 6.99
CA ALA A 149 4.87 9.89 8.07
C ALA A 149 3.43 10.10 7.56
N LEU A 150 3.20 11.13 6.74
CA LEU A 150 1.90 11.38 6.11
C LEU A 150 1.52 10.26 5.14
N ALA A 151 2.44 9.76 4.33
CA ALA A 151 2.21 8.65 3.42
C ALA A 151 1.77 7.38 4.14
N LEU A 152 2.44 7.05 5.25
CA LEU A 152 2.08 5.92 6.11
C LEU A 152 0.69 6.12 6.73
N LEU A 153 0.42 7.30 7.29
CA LEU A 153 -0.88 7.60 7.90
C LEU A 153 -2.03 7.48 6.89
N LEU A 154 -1.88 8.08 5.71
CA LEU A 154 -2.91 8.00 4.65
C LEU A 154 -3.14 6.56 4.21
N SER A 155 -2.07 5.80 3.99
CA SER A 155 -2.19 4.40 3.58
C SER A 155 -2.84 3.54 4.68
N LEU A 156 -2.50 3.77 5.95
CA LEU A 156 -3.15 3.10 7.09
C LEU A 156 -4.64 3.40 7.14
N LEU A 157 -5.03 4.68 7.07
CA LEU A 157 -6.43 5.08 7.09
C LEU A 157 -7.22 4.48 5.93
N ILE A 158 -6.68 4.53 4.70
CA ILE A 158 -7.30 3.90 3.52
C ILE A 158 -7.47 2.40 3.72
N GLY A 159 -6.43 1.72 4.20
CA GLY A 159 -6.50 0.27 4.47
C GLY A 159 -7.56 -0.06 5.53
N LEU A 160 -7.57 0.64 6.67
CA LEU A 160 -8.53 0.40 7.76
C LEU A 160 -9.99 0.52 7.31
N THR A 161 -10.29 1.34 6.29
CA THR A 161 -11.65 1.37 5.72
C THR A 161 -12.13 0.01 5.26
N ARG A 162 -11.20 -0.90 4.88
CA ARG A 162 -11.56 -2.21 4.34
C ARG A 162 -12.04 -3.19 5.42
N LEU A 163 -11.63 -2.97 6.69
CA LEU A 163 -12.17 -3.70 7.85
C LEU A 163 -13.56 -3.16 8.20
N VAL A 164 -13.70 -1.83 8.28
CA VAL A 164 -15.02 -1.20 8.56
C VAL A 164 -16.06 -1.59 7.50
N LEU A 165 -15.63 -1.81 6.26
CA LEU A 165 -16.51 -2.21 5.15
C LEU A 165 -16.66 -3.73 5.01
N ASP A 166 -16.08 -4.49 5.91
CA ASP A 166 -16.19 -5.95 6.05
C ASP A 166 -15.79 -6.74 4.79
N VAL A 167 -14.73 -6.32 4.11
CA VAL A 167 -14.32 -6.91 2.83
C VAL A 167 -12.91 -7.50 2.81
N HIS A 168 -12.15 -7.38 3.90
CA HIS A 168 -10.79 -7.92 4.04
C HIS A 168 -10.51 -8.37 5.47
N TRP A 169 -9.65 -9.37 5.60
CA TRP A 169 -9.07 -9.76 6.88
C TRP A 169 -8.00 -8.76 7.32
N PRO A 170 -7.80 -8.52 8.64
CA PRO A 170 -6.70 -7.70 9.16
C PRO A 170 -5.33 -8.08 8.59
N SER A 171 -5.03 -9.37 8.49
CA SER A 171 -3.79 -9.88 7.90
C SER A 171 -3.61 -9.51 6.41
N ASP A 172 -4.71 -9.38 5.65
CA ASP A 172 -4.63 -8.92 4.24
C ASP A 172 -4.13 -7.48 4.14
N LEU A 173 -4.52 -6.63 5.10
CA LEU A 173 -4.08 -5.24 5.15
C LEU A 173 -2.60 -5.16 5.48
N VAL A 174 -2.20 -5.84 6.57
CA VAL A 174 -0.80 -5.85 7.02
C VAL A 174 0.10 -6.42 5.92
N GLY A 175 -0.31 -7.52 5.27
CA GLY A 175 0.38 -8.08 4.11
C GLY A 175 0.47 -7.10 2.94
N GLY A 176 -0.61 -6.37 2.65
CA GLY A 176 -0.64 -5.33 1.63
C GLY A 176 0.32 -4.18 1.91
N TRP A 177 0.33 -3.64 3.14
CA TRP A 177 1.25 -2.58 3.53
C TRP A 177 2.71 -3.05 3.53
N ALA A 178 2.99 -4.24 4.05
CA ALA A 178 4.35 -4.81 4.05
C ALA A 178 4.88 -5.00 2.62
N PHE A 179 4.06 -5.56 1.73
CA PHE A 179 4.40 -5.69 0.32
C PHE A 179 4.63 -4.33 -0.34
N GLY A 180 3.69 -3.38 -0.22
CA GLY A 180 3.77 -2.07 -0.86
C GLY A 180 5.00 -1.27 -0.41
N ALA A 181 5.30 -1.29 0.91
CA ALA A 181 6.49 -0.65 1.44
C ALA A 181 7.77 -1.34 0.96
N GLY A 182 7.84 -2.67 1.04
CA GLY A 182 8.99 -3.47 0.61
C GLY A 182 9.31 -3.27 -0.87
N TRP A 183 8.30 -3.36 -1.74
CA TRP A 183 8.43 -3.14 -3.17
C TRP A 183 8.95 -1.74 -3.52
N THR A 184 8.36 -0.72 -2.90
CA THR A 184 8.79 0.68 -3.08
C THR A 184 10.24 0.88 -2.66
N LEU A 185 10.61 0.44 -1.45
CA LEU A 185 11.98 0.57 -0.94
C LEU A 185 13.00 -0.18 -1.79
N LEU A 186 12.65 -1.38 -2.25
CA LEU A 186 13.50 -2.21 -3.12
C LEU A 186 13.79 -1.48 -4.43
N LEU A 187 12.75 -1.03 -5.16
CA LEU A 187 12.92 -0.38 -6.45
C LEU A 187 13.64 0.97 -6.34
N VAL A 188 13.31 1.79 -5.35
CA VAL A 188 14.05 3.03 -5.07
C VAL A 188 15.53 2.76 -4.83
N ARG A 189 15.88 1.67 -4.14
CA ARG A 189 17.28 1.30 -3.88
C ARG A 189 18.00 0.79 -5.12
N LEU A 190 17.37 -0.11 -5.89
CA LEU A 190 17.97 -0.72 -7.09
C LEU A 190 18.25 0.32 -8.17
N THR A 191 17.44 1.36 -8.25
CA THR A 191 17.61 2.43 -9.25
C THR A 191 18.52 3.59 -8.79
N GLY A 192 19.18 3.44 -7.65
CA GLY A 192 20.11 4.43 -7.13
C GLY A 192 19.46 5.59 -6.38
N GLY A 193 18.25 5.38 -5.83
CA GLY A 193 17.50 6.25 -4.93
C GLY A 193 17.79 7.73 -5.16
N THR A 194 17.07 8.35 -6.03
CA THR A 194 17.31 9.71 -6.49
C THR A 194 17.31 10.71 -5.35
N SER A 195 18.49 11.12 -4.93
CA SER A 195 18.66 12.40 -4.25
C SER A 195 18.56 13.49 -5.32
N PRO A 196 17.65 14.46 -5.25
CA PRO A 196 17.65 15.62 -6.14
C PRO A 196 18.85 16.55 -5.87
N ALA A 197 19.70 16.20 -4.92
CA ALA A 197 20.80 17.04 -4.45
C ALA A 197 22.12 16.67 -5.10
N ALA A 198 22.34 16.99 -6.35
CA ALA A 198 23.65 17.20 -6.96
C ALA A 198 23.52 17.72 -8.40
N ARG A 199 22.96 18.90 -8.58
CA ARG A 199 23.27 19.75 -9.73
C ARG A 199 23.22 21.21 -9.25
N HIS A 200 24.33 21.67 -8.77
CA HIS A 200 24.74 23.08 -8.83
C HIS A 200 25.92 23.16 -9.75
#